data_7f0cd241d53f38d6a083abadd367703e
#
_entry.id   7f0cd241d53f38d6a083abadd367703e
#
_cell.length_a   1.000
_cell.length_b   1.000
_cell.length_c   1.000
_cell.angle_alpha   90.00
_cell.angle_beta   90.00
_cell.angle_gamma   90.00
#
_symmetry.space_group_name_H-M   'P 1'
#
loop_
_entity.id
_entity.type
_entity.pdbx_description
1 polymer ?
#
loop_
_entity_poly.entity_id
_entity_poly.type
_entity_poly.pdbx_seq_one_letter_code
_entity_poly.pdbx_strand_id
1 'polypeptide(L)'
;MEAEKQRVYNILKSSPQFDRKRHGSLWDRGSADSYYSRYPSPHWWPEGTSKGKKITQLTAAEREEYYAGYNYNEQYGDKKSYD
;
A
#
# COMPACT_ATOMS: atom_id res chain seq x y z
N MET A 1 -9.53 -1.53 -26.89
CA MET A 1 -9.01 -2.41 -25.85
C MET A 1 -8.04 -1.72 -24.90
N GLU A 2 -7.11 -0.93 -25.43
CA GLU A 2 -6.24 -0.14 -24.56
C GLU A 2 -7.03 0.90 -23.75
N ALA A 3 -8.09 1.48 -24.34
CA ALA A 3 -8.93 2.45 -23.66
C ALA A 3 -9.64 1.83 -22.44
N GLU A 4 -10.05 0.56 -22.54
CA GLU A 4 -10.68 -0.13 -21.42
C GLU A 4 -9.69 -0.42 -20.30
N LYS A 5 -8.46 -0.83 -20.64
CA LYS A 5 -7.41 -1.06 -19.65
C LYS A 5 -7.07 0.24 -18.93
N GLN A 6 -7.01 1.34 -19.68
CA GLN A 6 -6.72 2.64 -19.10
C GLN A 6 -7.83 3.09 -18.14
N ARG A 7 -9.08 2.83 -18.50
CA ARG A 7 -10.23 3.17 -17.66
C ARG A 7 -10.21 2.40 -16.34
N VAL A 8 -9.98 1.09 -16.40
CA VAL A 8 -9.90 0.24 -15.21
C VAL A 8 -8.75 0.70 -14.32
N TYR A 9 -7.60 0.97 -14.91
CA TYR A 9 -6.43 1.45 -14.17
C TYR A 9 -6.73 2.77 -13.45
N ASN A 10 -7.38 3.71 -14.12
CA ASN A 10 -7.74 5.00 -13.53
C ASN A 10 -8.73 4.85 -12.39
N ILE A 11 -9.71 3.95 -12.53
CA ILE A 11 -10.67 3.68 -11.46
C ILE A 11 -9.96 3.11 -10.23
N LEU A 12 -9.07 2.15 -10.43
CA LEU A 12 -8.30 1.57 -9.33
C LEU A 12 -7.45 2.63 -8.63
N LYS A 13 -6.80 3.52 -9.39
CA LYS A 13 -5.97 4.57 -8.82
C LYS A 13 -6.77 5.59 -8.01
N SER A 14 -8.05 5.80 -8.35
CA SER A 14 -8.88 6.74 -7.60
C SER A 14 -9.49 6.15 -6.34
N SER A 15 -9.36 4.84 -6.13
CA SER A 15 -9.88 4.17 -4.94
C SER A 15 -9.01 4.48 -3.71
N PRO A 16 -9.62 4.53 -2.51
CA PRO A 16 -8.88 4.91 -1.30
C PRO A 16 -7.64 4.06 -1.01
N GLN A 17 -7.69 2.77 -1.32
CA GLN A 17 -6.55 1.90 -1.07
C GLN A 17 -5.34 2.24 -1.92
N PHE A 18 -5.54 2.94 -3.04
CA PHE A 18 -4.47 3.36 -3.95
C PHE A 18 -4.05 4.82 -3.74
N ASP A 19 -4.66 5.53 -2.80
CA ASP A 19 -4.27 6.90 -2.48
C ASP A 19 -3.05 6.87 -1.56
N ARG A 20 -1.90 7.12 -2.13
CA ARG A 20 -0.62 7.04 -1.42
C ARG A 20 -0.47 8.03 -0.27
N LYS A 21 -1.28 9.09 -0.27
CA LYS A 21 -1.26 10.10 0.79
C LYS A 21 -2.17 9.73 1.96
N ARG A 22 -3.01 8.74 1.79
CA ARG A 22 -3.98 8.35 2.81
C ARG A 22 -3.33 7.39 3.81
N HIS A 23 -3.50 7.68 5.10
CA HIS A 23 -3.06 6.76 6.15
C HIS A 23 -3.83 5.44 6.06
N GLY A 24 -3.12 4.34 6.07
CA GLY A 24 -3.72 3.03 5.97
C GLY A 24 -3.84 2.49 4.56
N SER A 25 -3.50 3.29 3.54
CA SER A 25 -3.52 2.81 2.15
C SER A 25 -2.45 1.75 1.91
N LEU A 26 -2.54 1.07 0.77
CA LEU A 26 -1.60 -0.01 0.45
C LEU A 26 -0.14 0.46 0.43
N TRP A 27 0.13 1.56 -0.27
CA TRP A 27 1.49 2.12 -0.31
C TRP A 27 1.95 2.54 1.08
N ASP A 28 1.10 3.22 1.82
CA ASP A 28 1.40 3.67 3.17
C ASP A 28 1.78 2.51 4.08
N ARG A 29 1.01 1.41 4.02
CA ARG A 29 1.27 0.26 4.87
C ARG A 29 2.53 -0.49 4.43
N GLY A 30 2.76 -0.59 3.12
CA GLY A 30 3.99 -1.19 2.62
C GLY A 30 5.22 -0.42 3.07
N SER A 31 5.22 0.89 2.88
CA SER A 31 6.35 1.71 3.31
C SER A 31 6.53 1.70 4.83
N ALA A 32 5.45 1.67 5.60
CA ALA A 32 5.52 1.59 7.06
C ALA A 32 6.14 0.28 7.52
N ASP A 33 5.72 -0.85 6.92
CA ASP A 33 6.29 -2.14 7.29
C ASP A 33 7.78 -2.19 7.01
N SER A 34 8.23 -1.62 5.90
CA SER A 34 9.66 -1.49 5.60
C SER A 34 10.35 -0.59 6.63
N TYR A 35 9.74 0.55 6.95
CA TYR A 35 10.31 1.50 7.93
C TYR A 35 10.54 0.83 9.29
N TYR A 36 9.60 -0.03 9.72
CA TYR A 36 9.72 -0.74 11.00
C TYR A 36 10.45 -2.06 10.88
N SER A 37 11.06 -2.34 9.73
CA SER A 37 11.84 -3.57 9.46
C SER A 37 11.02 -4.84 9.67
N ARG A 38 9.75 -4.79 9.30
CA ARG A 38 8.84 -5.94 9.37
C ARG A 38 8.90 -6.73 8.06
N TYR A 39 8.54 -8.01 8.15
CA TYR A 39 8.34 -8.78 6.93
C TYR A 39 7.13 -8.24 6.18
N PRO A 40 7.14 -8.29 4.83
CA PRO A 40 5.98 -7.87 4.06
C PRO A 40 4.73 -8.65 4.44
N SER A 41 3.65 -7.93 4.69
CA SER A 41 2.35 -8.51 5.00
C SER A 41 1.28 -7.66 4.31
N PRO A 42 0.97 -7.96 3.03
CA PRO A 42 0.06 -7.11 2.26
C PRO A 42 -1.30 -6.93 2.94
N HIS A 43 -1.66 -5.69 3.15
CA HIS A 43 -2.92 -5.31 3.79
C HIS A 43 -3.16 -3.82 3.61
N TRP A 44 -4.36 -3.38 3.98
CA TRP A 44 -4.64 -1.95 4.12
C TRP A 44 -5.77 -1.73 5.11
N TRP A 45 -5.93 -0.50 5.56
CA TRP A 45 -6.92 -0.12 6.58
C TRP A 45 -7.87 0.93 5.99
N PRO A 46 -9.10 0.57 5.61
CA PRO A 46 -10.04 1.52 5.01
C PRO A 46 -10.35 2.74 5.86
N GLU A 47 -10.32 2.60 7.17
CA GLU A 47 -10.64 3.69 8.09
C GLU A 47 -9.42 4.36 8.69
N GLY A 48 -8.23 4.05 8.18
CA GLY A 48 -6.96 4.54 8.72
C GLY A 48 -6.25 3.48 9.53
N THR A 49 -4.95 3.62 9.67
CA THR A 49 -4.10 2.63 10.31
C THR A 49 -4.61 2.25 11.70
N SER A 50 -4.79 0.95 11.90
CA SER A 50 -5.24 0.36 13.17
C SER A 50 -6.66 0.76 13.57
N LYS A 51 -7.42 1.32 12.65
CA LYS A 51 -8.82 1.68 12.89
C LYS A 51 -9.74 0.79 12.08
N GLY A 52 -10.74 0.24 12.74
CA GLY A 52 -11.70 -0.62 12.08
C GLY A 52 -11.09 -1.95 11.63
N LYS A 53 -11.56 -2.44 10.50
CA LYS A 53 -11.19 -3.77 10.01
C LYS A 53 -10.01 -3.69 9.04
N LYS A 54 -9.00 -4.52 9.28
CA LYS A 54 -7.88 -4.69 8.36
C LYS A 54 -8.29 -5.57 7.19
N ILE A 55 -7.99 -5.14 5.97
CA ILE A 55 -8.28 -5.89 4.75
C ILE A 55 -7.00 -6.63 4.33
N THR A 56 -7.08 -7.95 4.29
CA THR A 56 -5.94 -8.80 3.92
C THR A 56 -6.19 -9.61 2.65
N GLN A 57 -7.41 -9.70 2.18
CA GLN A 57 -7.72 -10.33 0.90
C GLN A 57 -7.60 -9.30 -0.19
N LEU A 58 -6.54 -9.40 -0.98
CA LEU A 58 -6.16 -8.39 -1.95
C LEU A 58 -6.12 -8.97 -3.35
N THR A 59 -6.47 -8.13 -4.33
CA THR A 59 -6.23 -8.45 -5.74
C THR A 59 -4.74 -8.38 -6.03
N ALA A 60 -4.34 -8.88 -7.21
CA ALA A 60 -2.94 -8.78 -7.63
C ALA A 60 -2.48 -7.31 -7.69
N ALA A 61 -3.33 -6.42 -8.23
CA ALA A 61 -3.00 -5.00 -8.33
C ALA A 61 -2.82 -4.36 -6.95
N GLU A 62 -3.64 -4.75 -5.99
CA GLU A 62 -3.53 -4.25 -4.63
C GLU A 62 -2.23 -4.71 -3.97
N ARG A 63 -1.88 -5.98 -4.13
CA ARG A 63 -0.61 -6.50 -3.61
C ARG A 63 0.58 -5.78 -4.23
N GLU A 64 0.52 -5.53 -5.54
CA GLU A 64 1.59 -4.80 -6.22
C GLU A 64 1.77 -3.40 -5.65
N GLU A 65 0.69 -2.71 -5.35
CA GLU A 65 0.78 -1.36 -4.77
C GLU A 65 1.39 -1.40 -3.37
N TYR A 66 1.02 -2.39 -2.57
CA TYR A 66 1.63 -2.58 -1.25
C TYR A 66 3.15 -2.81 -1.39
N TYR A 67 3.55 -3.75 -2.26
CA TYR A 67 4.97 -4.04 -2.44
C TYR A 67 5.72 -2.87 -3.08
N ALA A 68 5.06 -2.09 -3.92
CA ALA A 68 5.68 -0.88 -4.47
C ALA A 68 6.08 0.08 -3.36
N GLY A 69 5.20 0.28 -2.36
CA GLY A 69 5.52 1.10 -1.21
C GLY A 69 6.62 0.50 -0.35
N TYR A 70 6.54 -0.79 -0.09
CA TYR A 70 7.55 -1.51 0.68
C TYR A 70 8.93 -1.39 0.02
N ASN A 71 9.00 -1.71 -1.26
CA ASN A 71 10.27 -1.71 -1.99
C ASN A 71 10.84 -0.30 -2.15
N TYR A 72 9.96 0.69 -2.35
CA TYR A 72 10.40 2.09 -2.43
C TYR A 72 11.09 2.50 -1.13
N ASN A 73 10.49 2.17 0.01
CA ASN A 73 11.10 2.51 1.29
C ASN A 73 12.37 1.72 1.56
N GLU A 74 12.42 0.44 1.12
CA GLU A 74 13.64 -0.35 1.25
C GLU A 74 14.81 0.28 0.49
N GLN A 75 14.53 0.87 -0.68
CA GLN A 75 15.56 1.42 -1.55
C GLN A 75 15.90 2.87 -1.24
N TYR A 76 14.92 3.68 -0.91
CA TYR A 76 15.11 5.13 -0.76
C TYR A 76 14.72 5.69 0.60
N GLY A 77 13.99 4.94 1.40
CA GLY A 77 13.46 5.44 2.66
C GLY A 77 14.36 5.15 3.85
N ASP A 78 13.96 5.72 4.96
CA ASP A 78 14.65 5.50 6.23
C ASP A 78 14.09 4.29 6.94
N LYS A 79 14.83 3.81 7.93
CA LYS A 79 14.39 2.76 8.83
C LYS A 79 14.36 3.28 10.24
N LYS A 80 13.41 2.78 11.02
CA LYS A 80 13.34 3.14 12.42
C LYS A 80 14.59 2.63 13.15
N SER A 81 15.17 3.52 13.96
CA SER A 81 16.28 3.14 14.83
C SER A 81 15.74 2.52 16.11
N TYR A 82 16.33 1.41 16.50
CA TYR A 82 15.99 0.72 17.76
C TYR A 82 17.07 0.89 18.84
N ASP A 83 17.97 1.79 18.62
CA ASP A 83 19.07 2.09 19.59
C ASP A 83 18.60 2.76 20.86
#